data_32bbb3ccd4cb8bd606819c2e97834350
#
_entry.id   32bbb3ccd4cb8bd606819c2e97834350
#
_cell.length_a   1.000
_cell.length_b   1.000
_cell.length_c   1.000
_cell.angle_alpha   90.00
_cell.angle_beta   90.00
_cell.angle_gamma   90.00
#
_symmetry.space_group_name_H-M   'P 1'
#
loop_
_entity.id
_entity.type
_entity.pdbx_description
1 polymer ?
#
loop_
_entity_poly.entity_id
_entity_poly.type
_entity_poly.pdbx_seq_one_letter_code
_entity_poly.pdbx_strand_id
1 'polypeptide(L)'
;MSISSLLAGNLPAFAFICLVLGLLIGSFLNVLVYRLPVMMQRDWRAQAREILELPELPDAPRFNLILPNSRCPHCGHEIRPWENIPVISYLFLRGKCSSCKAPISLRYPLVELACGLLSAYVAWHFGFSWQTAGILLLTWGLLAMSLIDADHQLLPDALVLPLLWLGLIANYFGLFTSLEAALWGAIGGYLSLWSVYWLFKLVTGKEGMGYGDFKLLAMLGAWGGWQVLPLTILLSSLVGAVLGLIMLRLRNAETSTPIPFGPYLAIAGWIALLWGGQITGSYLQFAGFG
;
A
#
# COMPACT_ATOMS: atom_id res chain seq x y z
N MET A 1 23.22 8.16 -28.75
CA MET A 1 21.92 8.35 -28.07
C MET A 1 22.05 7.85 -26.65
N SER A 2 21.64 8.64 -25.66
CA SER A 2 21.65 8.17 -24.26
C SER A 2 20.48 7.20 -24.03
N ILE A 3 20.61 6.30 -23.05
CA ILE A 3 19.52 5.38 -22.65
C ILE A 3 18.24 6.16 -22.29
N SER A 4 18.39 7.31 -21.63
CA SER A 4 17.27 8.18 -21.28
C SER A 4 16.52 8.72 -22.50
N SER A 5 17.23 9.10 -23.59
CA SER A 5 16.58 9.58 -24.82
C SER A 5 15.85 8.46 -25.57
N LEU A 6 16.36 7.23 -25.51
CA LEU A 6 15.70 6.06 -26.09
C LEU A 6 14.40 5.71 -25.34
N LEU A 7 14.43 5.74 -24.00
CA LEU A 7 13.27 5.44 -23.17
C LEU A 7 12.19 6.54 -23.24
N ALA A 8 12.61 7.81 -23.29
CA ALA A 8 11.68 8.93 -23.49
C ALA A 8 10.99 8.90 -24.86
N GLY A 9 11.68 8.38 -25.89
CA GLY A 9 11.14 8.24 -27.25
C GLY A 9 10.30 6.99 -27.50
N ASN A 10 10.29 6.03 -26.59
CA ASN A 10 9.58 4.74 -26.76
C ASN A 10 8.75 4.37 -25.54
N LEU A 11 7.58 4.99 -25.42
CA LEU A 11 6.66 4.79 -24.30
C LEU A 11 6.28 3.30 -24.06
N PRO A 12 5.98 2.47 -25.09
CA PRO A 12 5.69 1.06 -24.90
C PRO A 12 6.87 0.28 -24.27
N ALA A 13 8.09 0.55 -24.73
CA ALA A 13 9.28 -0.09 -24.18
C ALA A 13 9.50 0.32 -22.72
N PHE A 14 9.32 1.60 -22.38
CA PHE A 14 9.42 2.07 -21.01
C PHE A 14 8.35 1.45 -20.11
N ALA A 15 7.09 1.39 -20.57
CA ALA A 15 6.01 0.75 -19.82
C ALA A 15 6.28 -0.75 -19.60
N PHE A 16 6.85 -1.44 -20.60
CA PHE A 16 7.26 -2.84 -20.44
C PHE A 16 8.38 -3.03 -19.42
N ILE A 17 9.36 -2.15 -19.40
CA ILE A 17 10.43 -2.16 -18.38
C ILE A 17 9.83 -1.97 -16.99
N CYS A 18 8.92 -1.01 -16.83
CA CYS A 18 8.23 -0.77 -15.56
C CYS A 18 7.32 -1.94 -15.15
N LEU A 19 6.70 -2.65 -16.12
CA LEU A 19 5.96 -3.88 -15.86
C LEU A 19 6.88 -4.95 -15.26
N VAL A 20 8.02 -5.21 -15.89
CA VAL A 20 8.99 -6.21 -15.41
C VAL A 20 9.52 -5.82 -14.03
N LEU A 21 9.89 -4.56 -13.84
CA LEU A 21 10.32 -4.05 -12.55
C LEU A 21 9.23 -4.21 -11.49
N GLY A 22 7.99 -3.87 -11.83
CA GLY A 22 6.84 -4.02 -10.93
C GLY A 22 6.56 -5.49 -10.56
N LEU A 23 6.73 -6.42 -11.49
CA LEU A 23 6.64 -7.86 -11.18
C LEU A 23 7.69 -8.29 -10.15
N LEU A 24 8.95 -7.86 -10.32
CA LEU A 24 10.03 -8.16 -9.37
C LEU A 24 9.77 -7.54 -8.00
N ILE A 25 9.35 -6.28 -7.96
CA ILE A 25 8.95 -5.62 -6.72
C ILE A 25 7.76 -6.33 -6.08
N GLY A 26 6.76 -6.74 -6.85
CA GLY A 26 5.60 -7.50 -6.36
C GLY A 26 5.99 -8.80 -5.65
N SER A 27 6.98 -9.52 -6.20
CA SER A 27 7.53 -10.71 -5.54
C SER A 27 8.19 -10.35 -4.20
N PHE A 28 8.95 -9.26 -4.13
CA PHE A 28 9.49 -8.75 -2.88
C PHE A 28 8.40 -8.27 -1.91
N LEU A 29 7.34 -7.63 -2.41
CA LEU A 29 6.20 -7.20 -1.57
C LEU A 29 5.53 -8.37 -0.86
N ASN A 30 5.41 -9.54 -1.49
CA ASN A 30 4.91 -10.74 -0.83
C ASN A 30 5.76 -11.11 0.41
N VAL A 31 7.08 -10.96 0.33
CA VAL A 31 7.99 -11.18 1.47
C VAL A 31 7.80 -10.09 2.53
N LEU A 32 7.74 -8.83 2.10
CA LEU A 32 7.57 -7.67 2.99
C LEU A 32 6.26 -7.76 3.79
N VAL A 33 5.15 -8.03 3.10
CA VAL A 33 3.80 -8.13 3.70
C VAL A 33 3.74 -9.22 4.77
N TYR A 34 4.42 -10.35 4.53
CA TYR A 34 4.47 -11.43 5.51
C TYR A 34 5.44 -11.13 6.67
N ARG A 35 6.64 -10.62 6.37
CA ARG A 35 7.71 -10.52 7.38
C ARG A 35 7.64 -9.28 8.25
N LEU A 36 7.27 -8.13 7.68
CA LEU A 36 7.27 -6.87 8.41
C LEU A 36 6.35 -6.90 9.65
N PRO A 37 5.09 -7.39 9.59
CA PRO A 37 4.25 -7.50 10.78
C PRO A 37 4.83 -8.45 11.83
N VAL A 38 5.45 -9.56 11.41
CA VAL A 38 6.09 -10.52 12.33
C VAL A 38 7.30 -9.89 13.03
N MET A 39 8.12 -9.12 12.30
CA MET A 39 9.25 -8.39 12.87
C MET A 39 8.75 -7.36 13.91
N MET A 40 7.76 -6.54 13.54
CA MET A 40 7.17 -5.55 14.45
C MET A 40 6.59 -6.20 15.72
N GLN A 41 5.89 -7.33 15.59
CA GLN A 41 5.35 -8.04 16.76
C GLN A 41 6.46 -8.58 17.67
N ARG A 42 7.59 -9.03 17.09
CA ARG A 42 8.75 -9.46 17.88
C ARG A 42 9.36 -8.30 18.65
N ASP A 43 9.55 -7.17 17.97
CA ASP A 43 10.10 -5.95 18.57
C ASP A 43 9.20 -5.42 19.71
N TRP A 44 7.89 -5.37 19.49
CA TRP A 44 6.93 -4.97 20.53
C TRP A 44 6.93 -5.91 21.73
N ARG A 45 7.03 -7.22 21.49
CA ARG A 45 7.13 -8.20 22.59
C ARG A 45 8.43 -8.03 23.36
N ALA A 46 9.55 -7.77 22.70
CA ALA A 46 10.82 -7.51 23.35
C ALA A 46 10.75 -6.25 24.21
N GLN A 47 10.25 -5.13 23.66
CA GLN A 47 10.05 -3.89 24.40
C GLN A 47 9.10 -4.05 25.59
N ALA A 48 7.99 -4.75 25.42
CA ALA A 48 7.04 -4.99 26.52
C ALA A 48 7.67 -5.81 27.64
N ARG A 49 8.52 -6.81 27.32
CA ARG A 49 9.25 -7.60 28.32
C ARG A 49 10.28 -6.76 29.07
N GLU A 50 11.00 -5.90 28.36
CA GLU A 50 11.97 -4.97 28.95
C GLU A 50 11.26 -4.01 29.94
N ILE A 51 10.13 -3.40 29.54
CA ILE A 51 9.34 -2.51 30.41
C ILE A 51 8.80 -3.24 31.65
N LEU A 52 8.43 -4.54 31.51
CA LEU A 52 7.90 -5.37 32.59
C LEU A 52 9.01 -6.08 33.41
N GLU A 53 10.29 -5.79 33.15
CA GLU A 53 11.45 -6.40 33.80
C GLU A 53 11.41 -7.96 33.75
N LEU A 54 10.83 -8.54 32.70
CA LEU A 54 10.76 -9.97 32.49
C LEU A 54 12.07 -10.51 31.91
N PRO A 55 12.47 -11.75 32.20
CA PRO A 55 13.66 -12.37 31.65
C PRO A 55 13.67 -12.28 30.13
N GLU A 56 14.83 -12.02 29.52
CA GLU A 56 15.01 -12.04 28.07
C GLU A 56 14.60 -13.40 27.49
N LEU A 57 14.01 -13.37 26.28
CA LEU A 57 13.75 -14.62 25.57
C LEU A 57 15.09 -15.19 25.09
N PRO A 58 15.27 -16.52 25.09
CA PRO A 58 16.45 -17.11 24.50
C PRO A 58 16.64 -16.61 23.08
N ASP A 59 17.89 -16.42 22.67
CA ASP A 59 18.28 -15.88 21.36
C ASP A 59 17.51 -16.56 20.23
N ALA A 60 16.52 -15.85 19.70
CA ALA A 60 15.79 -16.32 18.54
C ALA A 60 16.64 -16.13 17.28
N PRO A 61 16.61 -17.07 16.33
CA PRO A 61 17.35 -16.90 15.08
C PRO A 61 16.97 -15.60 14.40
N ARG A 62 17.98 -14.94 13.80
CA ARG A 62 17.79 -13.66 13.07
C ARG A 62 16.66 -13.79 12.07
N PHE A 63 15.68 -12.90 12.19
CA PHE A 63 14.53 -12.84 11.29
C PHE A 63 14.38 -11.39 10.78
N ASN A 64 14.65 -11.21 9.50
CA ASN A 64 14.54 -9.92 8.82
C ASN A 64 14.02 -10.12 7.38
N LEU A 65 14.03 -9.08 6.56
CA LEU A 65 13.54 -9.17 5.17
C LEU A 65 14.40 -10.08 4.28
N ILE A 66 15.65 -10.36 4.65
CA ILE A 66 16.60 -11.19 3.88
C ILE A 66 16.66 -12.61 4.46
N LEU A 67 16.78 -12.75 5.77
CA LEU A 67 16.99 -14.03 6.46
C LEU A 67 15.79 -14.42 7.32
N PRO A 68 15.48 -15.73 7.38
CA PRO A 68 15.99 -16.86 6.58
C PRO A 68 15.49 -16.81 5.14
N ASN A 69 16.08 -17.60 4.23
CA ASN A 69 15.59 -17.75 2.86
C ASN A 69 14.13 -18.21 2.87
N SER A 70 13.37 -17.87 1.81
CA SER A 70 11.99 -18.30 1.64
C SER A 70 11.91 -19.82 1.51
N ARG A 71 10.97 -20.44 2.24
CA ARG A 71 10.82 -21.91 2.30
C ARG A 71 9.38 -22.31 2.12
N CYS A 72 9.19 -23.51 1.58
CA CYS A 72 7.88 -24.12 1.52
C CYS A 72 7.37 -24.40 2.95
N PRO A 73 6.16 -23.93 3.34
CA PRO A 73 5.64 -24.14 4.69
C PRO A 73 5.34 -25.62 5.02
N HIS A 74 5.17 -26.47 3.99
CA HIS A 74 4.83 -27.89 4.17
C HIS A 74 6.04 -28.81 4.29
N CYS A 75 7.10 -28.58 3.51
CA CYS A 75 8.26 -29.49 3.50
C CYS A 75 9.59 -28.84 3.86
N GLY A 76 9.62 -27.52 4.13
CA GLY A 76 10.85 -26.80 4.45
C GLY A 76 11.81 -26.62 3.26
N HIS A 77 11.45 -27.07 2.04
CA HIS A 77 12.27 -26.88 0.83
C HIS A 77 12.57 -25.39 0.63
N GLU A 78 13.83 -25.06 0.47
CA GLU A 78 14.30 -23.71 0.23
C GLU A 78 14.01 -23.29 -1.21
N ILE A 79 13.28 -22.17 -1.37
CA ILE A 79 12.87 -21.68 -2.70
C ILE A 79 14.07 -21.09 -3.39
N ARG A 80 14.42 -21.68 -4.56
CA ARG A 80 15.55 -21.26 -5.38
C ARG A 80 15.21 -19.99 -6.18
N PRO A 81 16.19 -19.17 -6.59
CA PRO A 81 15.92 -17.93 -7.34
C PRO A 81 15.04 -18.12 -8.58
N TRP A 82 15.25 -19.21 -9.35
CA TRP A 82 14.44 -19.48 -10.55
C TRP A 82 13.02 -19.99 -10.23
N GLU A 83 12.78 -20.50 -9.03
CA GLU A 83 11.45 -20.88 -8.54
C GLU A 83 10.66 -19.67 -8.03
N ASN A 84 11.32 -18.52 -7.94
CA ASN A 84 10.76 -17.24 -7.49
C ASN A 84 10.68 -16.19 -8.62
N ILE A 85 10.82 -16.60 -9.89
CA ILE A 85 10.59 -15.68 -11.02
C ILE A 85 9.10 -15.32 -11.03
N PRO A 86 8.75 -14.01 -10.92
CA PRO A 86 7.37 -13.60 -10.71
C PRO A 86 6.42 -14.13 -11.80
N VAL A 87 5.26 -14.64 -11.39
CA VAL A 87 4.20 -15.21 -12.23
C VAL A 87 4.68 -16.43 -13.05
N ILE A 88 5.83 -16.32 -13.70
CA ILE A 88 6.36 -17.35 -14.62
C ILE A 88 6.61 -18.67 -13.87
N SER A 89 7.30 -18.63 -12.72
CA SER A 89 7.56 -19.85 -11.95
C SER A 89 6.29 -20.52 -11.45
N TYR A 90 5.28 -19.72 -11.05
CA TYR A 90 3.98 -20.24 -10.66
C TYR A 90 3.31 -21.04 -11.80
N LEU A 91 3.34 -20.50 -13.01
CA LEU A 91 2.77 -21.16 -14.21
C LEU A 91 3.53 -22.44 -14.55
N PHE A 92 4.88 -22.39 -14.56
CA PHE A 92 5.71 -23.58 -14.85
C PHE A 92 5.54 -24.69 -13.80
N LEU A 93 5.44 -24.33 -12.54
CA LEU A 93 5.22 -25.25 -11.42
C LEU A 93 3.74 -25.67 -11.28
N ARG A 94 2.85 -25.14 -12.13
CA ARG A 94 1.40 -25.37 -12.09
C ARG A 94 0.80 -25.11 -10.70
N GLY A 95 1.27 -24.06 -10.04
CA GLY A 95 0.82 -23.68 -8.70
C GLY A 95 1.18 -24.66 -7.59
N LYS A 96 2.24 -25.45 -7.73
CA LYS A 96 2.65 -26.48 -6.77
C LYS A 96 4.12 -26.38 -6.42
N CYS A 97 4.46 -26.71 -5.16
CA CYS A 97 5.85 -26.79 -4.71
C CYS A 97 6.65 -27.77 -5.59
N SER A 98 7.88 -27.40 -5.97
CA SER A 98 8.77 -28.23 -6.78
C SER A 98 9.10 -29.57 -6.12
N SER A 99 9.22 -29.59 -4.78
CA SER A 99 9.60 -30.76 -3.98
C SER A 99 8.39 -31.59 -3.55
N CYS A 100 7.48 -31.06 -2.72
CA CYS A 100 6.40 -31.84 -2.12
C CYS A 100 5.06 -31.75 -2.86
N LYS A 101 4.97 -30.97 -3.94
CA LYS A 101 3.76 -30.76 -4.74
C LYS A 101 2.57 -30.13 -4.01
N ALA A 102 2.76 -29.64 -2.77
CA ALA A 102 1.73 -28.89 -2.06
C ALA A 102 1.32 -27.63 -2.85
N PRO A 103 0.04 -27.21 -2.80
CA PRO A 103 -0.46 -26.07 -3.55
C PRO A 103 0.16 -24.76 -3.05
N ILE A 104 0.51 -23.87 -3.99
CA ILE A 104 0.95 -22.49 -3.73
C ILE A 104 -0.26 -21.57 -3.88
N SER A 105 -0.46 -20.66 -2.93
CA SER A 105 -1.58 -19.73 -2.96
C SER A 105 -1.55 -18.84 -4.21
N LEU A 106 -2.70 -18.67 -4.86
CA LEU A 106 -2.90 -17.73 -5.98
C LEU A 106 -2.62 -16.26 -5.60
N ARG A 107 -2.64 -15.94 -4.32
CA ARG A 107 -2.33 -14.60 -3.83
C ARG A 107 -0.96 -14.12 -4.31
N TYR A 108 0.06 -14.98 -4.29
CA TYR A 108 1.42 -14.62 -4.69
C TYR A 108 1.50 -14.07 -6.12
N PRO A 109 1.11 -14.84 -7.15
CA PRO A 109 1.16 -14.34 -8.52
C PRO A 109 0.16 -13.22 -8.79
N LEU A 110 -0.95 -13.11 -8.05
CA LEU A 110 -1.89 -11.99 -8.18
C LEU A 110 -1.29 -10.67 -7.68
N VAL A 111 -0.57 -10.67 -6.56
CA VAL A 111 0.13 -9.49 -6.05
C VAL A 111 1.24 -9.06 -7.02
N GLU A 112 2.01 -10.02 -7.55
CA GLU A 112 3.05 -9.75 -8.54
C GLU A 112 2.47 -9.12 -9.80
N LEU A 113 1.41 -9.72 -10.34
CA LEU A 113 0.73 -9.22 -11.55
C LEU A 113 0.12 -7.83 -11.32
N ALA A 114 -0.57 -7.62 -10.20
CA ALA A 114 -1.15 -6.33 -9.86
C ALA A 114 -0.06 -5.24 -9.76
N CYS A 115 1.05 -5.54 -9.07
CA CYS A 115 2.18 -4.61 -8.95
C CYS A 115 2.80 -4.30 -10.32
N GLY A 116 2.98 -5.31 -11.18
CA GLY A 116 3.49 -5.14 -12.55
C GLY A 116 2.57 -4.27 -13.42
N LEU A 117 1.26 -4.59 -13.44
CA LEU A 117 0.28 -3.85 -14.23
C LEU A 117 0.11 -2.41 -13.78
N LEU A 118 0.05 -2.16 -12.47
CA LEU A 118 0.00 -0.80 -11.93
C LEU A 118 1.26 -0.01 -12.27
N SER A 119 2.44 -0.65 -12.22
CA SER A 119 3.70 -0.02 -12.61
C SER A 119 3.74 0.34 -14.10
N ALA A 120 3.28 -0.55 -14.97
CA ALA A 120 3.17 -0.28 -16.39
C ALA A 120 2.19 0.86 -16.68
N TYR A 121 1.05 0.86 -15.98
CA TYR A 121 0.05 1.92 -16.11
C TYR A 121 0.59 3.29 -15.69
N VAL A 122 1.28 3.39 -14.55
CA VAL A 122 1.92 4.63 -14.08
C VAL A 122 2.94 5.12 -15.12
N ALA A 123 3.78 4.22 -15.64
CA ALA A 123 4.75 4.56 -16.68
C ALA A 123 4.07 5.04 -17.98
N TRP A 124 2.96 4.42 -18.36
CA TRP A 124 2.17 4.84 -19.53
C TRP A 124 1.53 6.21 -19.33
N HIS A 125 1.05 6.51 -18.12
CA HIS A 125 0.35 7.76 -17.80
C HIS A 125 1.29 8.97 -17.72
N PHE A 126 2.46 8.80 -17.07
CA PHE A 126 3.40 9.91 -16.82
C PHE A 126 4.62 9.94 -17.76
N GLY A 127 4.82 8.91 -18.58
CA GLY A 127 6.01 8.78 -19.42
C GLY A 127 7.29 8.64 -18.61
N PHE A 128 8.43 8.85 -19.26
CA PHE A 128 9.74 8.84 -18.62
C PHE A 128 9.98 10.18 -17.88
N SER A 129 9.66 10.21 -16.59
CA SER A 129 9.69 11.42 -15.76
C SER A 129 9.99 11.11 -14.29
N TRP A 130 10.37 12.13 -13.51
CA TRP A 130 10.50 12.01 -12.06
C TRP A 130 9.16 11.76 -11.37
N GLN A 131 8.07 12.21 -11.97
CA GLN A 131 6.72 11.92 -11.50
C GLN A 131 6.44 10.41 -11.53
N THR A 132 6.84 9.74 -12.61
CA THR A 132 6.74 8.27 -12.69
C THR A 132 7.49 7.59 -11.57
N ALA A 133 8.74 7.98 -11.31
CA ALA A 133 9.54 7.40 -10.23
C ALA A 133 8.87 7.59 -8.87
N GLY A 134 8.35 8.79 -8.58
CA GLY A 134 7.64 9.08 -7.33
C GLY A 134 6.36 8.26 -7.18
N ILE A 135 5.50 8.24 -8.20
CA ILE A 135 4.23 7.49 -8.14
C ILE A 135 4.46 5.98 -8.12
N LEU A 136 5.51 5.44 -8.73
CA LEU A 136 5.86 4.03 -8.60
C LEU A 136 6.18 3.67 -7.14
N LEU A 137 7.03 4.44 -6.47
CA LEU A 137 7.36 4.24 -5.05
C LEU A 137 6.10 4.30 -4.18
N LEU A 138 5.26 5.31 -4.41
CA LEU A 138 3.98 5.43 -3.71
C LEU A 138 3.07 4.24 -3.97
N THR A 139 2.92 3.80 -5.23
CA THR A 139 2.08 2.67 -5.64
C THR A 139 2.50 1.37 -4.94
N TRP A 140 3.81 1.09 -4.91
CA TRP A 140 4.34 -0.09 -4.23
C TRP A 140 4.12 -0.05 -2.72
N GLY A 141 4.32 1.12 -2.11
CA GLY A 141 4.04 1.33 -0.69
C GLY A 141 2.56 1.18 -0.35
N LEU A 142 1.66 1.79 -1.14
CA LEU A 142 0.22 1.66 -0.96
C LEU A 142 -0.25 0.21 -1.11
N LEU A 143 0.29 -0.53 -2.09
CA LEU A 143 -0.02 -1.95 -2.28
C LEU A 143 0.43 -2.77 -1.06
N ALA A 144 1.66 -2.56 -0.58
CA ALA A 144 2.17 -3.23 0.62
C ALA A 144 1.30 -2.94 1.86
N MET A 145 1.01 -1.66 2.12
CA MET A 145 0.20 -1.22 3.25
C MET A 145 -1.23 -1.77 3.18
N SER A 146 -1.85 -1.77 1.98
CA SER A 146 -3.18 -2.34 1.77
C SER A 146 -3.24 -3.83 2.10
N LEU A 147 -2.21 -4.60 1.70
CA LEU A 147 -2.13 -6.02 1.97
C LEU A 147 -1.87 -6.31 3.46
N ILE A 148 -1.01 -5.53 4.10
CA ILE A 148 -0.72 -5.67 5.54
C ILE A 148 -1.97 -5.32 6.36
N ASP A 149 -2.68 -4.25 5.99
CA ASP A 149 -3.89 -3.82 6.71
C ASP A 149 -5.03 -4.83 6.53
N ALA A 150 -5.19 -5.39 5.32
CA ALA A 150 -6.17 -6.44 5.05
C ALA A 150 -5.94 -7.71 5.88
N ASP A 151 -4.68 -8.06 6.19
CA ASP A 151 -4.32 -9.27 6.94
C ASP A 151 -4.26 -9.04 8.45
N HIS A 152 -3.75 -7.89 8.88
CA HIS A 152 -3.34 -7.63 10.27
C HIS A 152 -3.99 -6.41 10.89
N GLN A 153 -4.75 -5.60 10.12
CA GLN A 153 -5.33 -4.33 10.54
C GLN A 153 -4.26 -3.39 11.13
N LEU A 154 -3.13 -3.34 10.45
CA LEU A 154 -1.95 -2.62 10.84
C LEU A 154 -1.39 -1.82 9.66
N LEU A 155 -1.16 -0.54 9.88
CA LEU A 155 -0.44 0.33 8.94
C LEU A 155 0.92 0.69 9.52
N PRO A 156 2.02 0.05 9.05
CA PRO A 156 3.34 0.24 9.62
C PRO A 156 3.87 1.65 9.43
N ASP A 157 4.25 2.33 10.53
CA ASP A 157 4.90 3.64 10.49
C ASP A 157 6.20 3.63 9.69
N ALA A 158 6.89 2.48 9.66
CA ALA A 158 8.09 2.27 8.86
C ALA A 158 7.86 2.40 7.34
N LEU A 159 6.62 2.30 6.86
CA LEU A 159 6.24 2.55 5.46
C LEU A 159 5.56 3.91 5.29
N VAL A 160 4.61 4.24 6.16
CA VAL A 160 3.80 5.45 6.03
C VAL A 160 4.64 6.72 6.17
N LEU A 161 5.46 6.80 7.23
CA LEU A 161 6.21 8.05 7.52
C LEU A 161 7.30 8.35 6.49
N PRO A 162 8.14 7.39 6.03
CA PRO A 162 9.08 7.68 4.96
C PRO A 162 8.40 8.14 3.68
N LEU A 163 7.27 7.52 3.29
CA LEU A 163 6.51 7.94 2.12
C LEU A 163 5.88 9.33 2.30
N LEU A 164 5.41 9.68 3.49
CA LEU A 164 4.92 11.04 3.79
C LEU A 164 6.04 12.07 3.55
N TRP A 165 7.22 11.84 4.11
CA TRP A 165 8.37 12.74 3.92
C TRP A 165 8.82 12.81 2.48
N LEU A 166 8.84 11.67 1.76
CA LEU A 166 9.16 11.66 0.33
C LEU A 166 8.16 12.49 -0.48
N GLY A 167 6.86 12.46 -0.15
CA GLY A 167 5.84 13.30 -0.77
C GLY A 167 6.12 14.80 -0.57
N LEU A 168 6.46 15.20 0.66
CA LEU A 168 6.83 16.59 0.96
C LEU A 168 8.12 17.01 0.21
N ILE A 169 9.13 16.14 0.18
CA ILE A 169 10.39 16.40 -0.55
C ILE A 169 10.12 16.52 -2.06
N ALA A 170 9.32 15.62 -2.64
CA ALA A 170 8.94 15.69 -4.05
C ALA A 170 8.26 17.03 -4.38
N ASN A 171 7.39 17.50 -3.49
CA ASN A 171 6.66 18.76 -3.67
C ASN A 171 7.48 20.01 -3.28
N TYR A 172 8.57 19.86 -2.52
CA TYR A 172 9.57 20.92 -2.41
C TYR A 172 10.20 21.25 -3.77
N PHE A 173 10.34 20.26 -4.64
CA PHE A 173 10.77 20.45 -6.03
C PHE A 173 9.60 20.72 -7.00
N GLY A 174 8.37 20.87 -6.51
CA GLY A 174 7.19 21.17 -7.32
C GLY A 174 6.75 20.02 -8.23
N LEU A 175 6.99 18.75 -7.81
CA LEU A 175 6.79 17.61 -8.69
C LEU A 175 5.32 17.30 -8.99
N PHE A 176 4.43 17.46 -8.01
CA PHE A 176 2.98 17.17 -8.12
C PHE A 176 2.12 18.38 -7.77
N THR A 177 2.48 19.10 -6.69
CA THR A 177 1.75 20.27 -6.20
C THR A 177 2.74 21.24 -5.53
N SER A 178 2.26 22.39 -5.04
CA SER A 178 3.10 23.30 -4.26
C SER A 178 3.41 22.70 -2.87
N LEU A 179 4.58 23.02 -2.30
CA LEU A 179 4.93 22.59 -0.95
C LEU A 179 3.89 23.05 0.10
N GLU A 180 3.35 24.25 -0.06
CA GLU A 180 2.31 24.79 0.80
C GLU A 180 1.05 23.91 0.75
N ALA A 181 0.57 23.56 -0.44
CA ALA A 181 -0.58 22.68 -0.60
C ALA A 181 -0.31 21.28 -0.05
N ALA A 182 0.91 20.76 -0.20
CA ALA A 182 1.33 19.47 0.35
C ALA A 182 1.35 19.48 1.89
N LEU A 183 1.86 20.56 2.51
CA LEU A 183 1.86 20.71 3.96
C LEU A 183 0.44 20.80 4.52
N TRP A 184 -0.42 21.65 3.94
CA TRP A 184 -1.83 21.71 4.32
C TRP A 184 -2.56 20.41 4.04
N GLY A 185 -2.18 19.71 2.99
CA GLY A 185 -2.67 18.36 2.68
C GLY A 185 -2.31 17.36 3.78
N ALA A 186 -1.07 17.32 4.22
CA ALA A 186 -0.63 16.44 5.30
C ALA A 186 -1.35 16.76 6.62
N ILE A 187 -1.40 18.03 7.00
CA ILE A 187 -2.08 18.51 8.23
C ILE A 187 -3.58 18.21 8.16
N GLY A 188 -4.23 18.63 7.07
CA GLY A 188 -5.67 18.44 6.88
C GLY A 188 -6.06 16.96 6.78
N GLY A 189 -5.23 16.15 6.12
CA GLY A 189 -5.43 14.71 6.03
C GLY A 189 -5.43 14.05 7.40
N TYR A 190 -4.44 14.36 8.24
CA TYR A 190 -4.39 13.84 9.59
C TYR A 190 -5.57 14.32 10.44
N LEU A 191 -5.78 15.64 10.50
CA LEU A 191 -6.76 16.26 11.39
C LEU A 191 -8.21 15.92 11.01
N SER A 192 -8.52 15.71 9.73
CA SER A 192 -9.87 15.35 9.29
C SER A 192 -10.34 14.02 9.89
N LEU A 193 -9.57 12.94 9.74
CA LEU A 193 -9.91 11.65 10.30
C LEU A 193 -9.75 11.61 11.82
N TRP A 194 -8.76 12.31 12.37
CA TRP A 194 -8.58 12.47 13.80
C TRP A 194 -9.80 13.16 14.46
N SER A 195 -10.35 14.20 13.85
CA SER A 195 -11.55 14.88 14.33
C SER A 195 -12.78 13.97 14.30
N VAL A 196 -12.95 13.22 13.21
CA VAL A 196 -14.04 12.23 13.09
C VAL A 196 -13.91 11.13 14.14
N TYR A 197 -12.70 10.62 14.36
CA TYR A 197 -12.43 9.61 15.39
C TYR A 197 -12.84 10.11 16.79
N TRP A 198 -12.38 11.29 17.18
CA TRP A 198 -12.69 11.83 18.51
C TRP A 198 -14.17 12.15 18.68
N LEU A 199 -14.81 12.70 17.64
CA LEU A 199 -16.25 12.95 17.66
C LEU A 199 -17.02 11.64 17.84
N PHE A 200 -16.67 10.61 17.10
CA PHE A 200 -17.28 9.28 17.22
C PHE A 200 -17.06 8.66 18.61
N LYS A 201 -15.83 8.74 19.12
CA LYS A 201 -15.46 8.21 20.44
C LYS A 201 -16.20 8.94 21.57
N LEU A 202 -16.37 10.26 21.48
CA LEU A 202 -17.11 11.05 22.46
C LEU A 202 -18.61 10.71 22.46
N VAL A 203 -19.20 10.44 21.28
CA VAL A 203 -20.63 10.15 21.17
C VAL A 203 -20.95 8.68 21.50
N THR A 204 -20.10 7.75 21.11
CA THR A 204 -20.40 6.31 21.21
C THR A 204 -19.62 5.58 22.30
N GLY A 205 -18.56 6.18 22.84
CA GLY A 205 -17.63 5.51 23.76
C GLY A 205 -16.73 4.44 23.12
N LYS A 206 -16.82 4.23 21.79
CA LYS A 206 -16.13 3.17 21.05
C LYS A 206 -15.04 3.77 20.16
N GLU A 207 -13.99 2.99 19.89
CA GLU A 207 -12.97 3.33 18.91
C GLU A 207 -13.42 2.81 17.54
N GLY A 208 -13.68 3.75 16.60
CA GLY A 208 -14.24 3.41 15.28
C GLY A 208 -13.19 3.21 14.19
N MET A 209 -11.92 3.60 14.41
CA MET A 209 -10.88 3.65 13.38
C MET A 209 -9.49 3.57 14.00
N GLY A 210 -8.51 3.06 13.28
CA GLY A 210 -7.10 3.01 13.70
C GLY A 210 -6.36 4.35 13.47
N TYR A 211 -5.38 4.65 14.32
CA TYR A 211 -4.50 5.83 14.15
C TYR A 211 -3.66 5.76 12.85
N GLY A 212 -3.48 4.57 12.29
CA GLY A 212 -2.77 4.38 11.03
C GLY A 212 -3.45 5.05 9.85
N ASP A 213 -4.78 5.05 9.82
CA ASP A 213 -5.58 5.66 8.74
C ASP A 213 -5.37 7.18 8.66
N PHE A 214 -5.20 7.86 9.81
CA PHE A 214 -4.93 9.30 9.84
C PHE A 214 -3.58 9.62 9.20
N LYS A 215 -2.56 8.80 9.51
CA LYS A 215 -1.21 8.95 8.94
C LYS A 215 -1.21 8.61 7.45
N LEU A 216 -1.97 7.61 7.03
CA LEU A 216 -2.11 7.24 5.62
C LEU A 216 -2.76 8.37 4.81
N LEU A 217 -3.84 8.99 5.32
CA LEU A 217 -4.47 10.12 4.65
C LEU A 217 -3.56 11.36 4.65
N ALA A 218 -2.81 11.61 5.74
CA ALA A 218 -1.80 12.65 5.79
C ALA A 218 -0.71 12.43 4.73
N MET A 219 -0.25 11.20 4.56
CA MET A 219 0.71 10.83 3.52
C MET A 219 0.15 11.12 2.12
N LEU A 220 -1.09 10.71 1.81
CA LEU A 220 -1.73 11.01 0.53
C LEU A 220 -1.86 12.52 0.28
N GLY A 221 -2.20 13.30 1.32
CA GLY A 221 -2.22 14.76 1.27
C GLY A 221 -0.84 15.37 1.03
N ALA A 222 0.22 14.77 1.58
CA ALA A 222 1.60 15.20 1.34
C ALA A 222 2.03 15.02 -0.12
N TRP A 223 1.47 14.03 -0.84
CA TRP A 223 1.76 13.80 -2.27
C TRP A 223 0.91 14.68 -3.19
N GLY A 224 -0.40 14.75 -2.97
CA GLY A 224 -1.32 15.40 -3.90
C GLY A 224 -1.86 16.76 -3.45
N GLY A 225 -1.43 17.25 -2.28
CA GLY A 225 -1.97 18.46 -1.67
C GLY A 225 -3.34 18.23 -1.00
N TRP A 226 -3.89 19.29 -0.41
CA TRP A 226 -5.21 19.23 0.23
C TRP A 226 -6.36 18.97 -0.76
N GLN A 227 -6.14 19.23 -2.03
CA GLN A 227 -7.15 19.10 -3.11
C GLN A 227 -7.57 17.63 -3.31
N VAL A 228 -6.71 16.67 -3.03
CA VAL A 228 -7.03 15.24 -3.19
C VAL A 228 -7.83 14.69 -2.01
N LEU A 229 -7.83 15.35 -0.85
CA LEU A 229 -8.43 14.83 0.37
C LEU A 229 -9.95 14.63 0.27
N PRO A 230 -10.76 15.61 -0.20
CA PRO A 230 -12.21 15.43 -0.26
C PRO A 230 -12.64 14.24 -1.12
N LEU A 231 -12.01 14.09 -2.29
CA LEU A 231 -12.30 12.98 -3.20
C LEU A 231 -11.86 11.64 -2.58
N THR A 232 -10.68 11.60 -1.95
CA THR A 232 -10.17 10.40 -1.27
C THR A 232 -11.10 9.95 -0.15
N ILE A 233 -11.54 10.86 0.73
CA ILE A 233 -12.45 10.56 1.83
C ILE A 233 -13.80 10.07 1.29
N LEU A 234 -14.35 10.75 0.29
CA LEU A 234 -15.64 10.40 -0.29
C LEU A 234 -15.61 9.02 -0.92
N LEU A 235 -14.63 8.73 -1.78
CA LEU A 235 -14.52 7.43 -2.45
C LEU A 235 -14.24 6.30 -1.46
N SER A 236 -13.32 6.49 -0.51
CA SER A 236 -13.00 5.46 0.48
C SER A 236 -14.18 5.15 1.39
N SER A 237 -14.91 6.17 1.83
CA SER A 237 -16.10 6.01 2.67
C SER A 237 -17.24 5.33 1.92
N LEU A 238 -17.47 5.68 0.65
CA LEU A 238 -18.49 5.05 -0.18
C LEU A 238 -18.19 3.57 -0.39
N VAL A 239 -16.97 3.23 -0.81
CA VAL A 239 -16.56 1.83 -1.04
C VAL A 239 -16.58 1.05 0.27
N GLY A 240 -16.05 1.63 1.35
CA GLY A 240 -16.07 1.01 2.69
C GLY A 240 -17.47 0.74 3.19
N ALA A 241 -18.41 1.67 3.02
CA ALA A 241 -19.81 1.49 3.39
C ALA A 241 -20.50 0.38 2.57
N VAL A 242 -20.31 0.38 1.24
CA VAL A 242 -20.90 -0.64 0.36
C VAL A 242 -20.37 -2.03 0.70
N LEU A 243 -19.05 -2.19 0.81
CA LEU A 243 -18.45 -3.48 1.12
C LEU A 243 -18.75 -3.93 2.55
N GLY A 244 -18.80 -2.99 3.51
CA GLY A 244 -19.24 -3.25 4.87
C GLY A 244 -20.67 -3.81 4.93
N LEU A 245 -21.60 -3.17 4.22
CA LEU A 245 -23.00 -3.65 4.13
C LEU A 245 -23.10 -5.03 3.47
N ILE A 246 -22.33 -5.28 2.41
CA ILE A 246 -22.28 -6.58 1.74
C ILE A 246 -21.75 -7.65 2.70
N MET A 247 -20.67 -7.38 3.43
CA MET A 247 -20.09 -8.32 4.39
C MET A 247 -21.05 -8.65 5.54
N LEU A 248 -21.74 -7.64 6.08
CA LEU A 248 -22.74 -7.83 7.12
C LEU A 248 -23.89 -8.73 6.63
N ARG A 249 -24.36 -8.55 5.39
CA ARG A 249 -25.44 -9.37 4.83
C ARG A 249 -25.02 -10.81 4.50
N LEU A 250 -23.80 -11.01 3.99
CA LEU A 250 -23.34 -12.32 3.55
C LEU A 250 -22.86 -13.22 4.70
N ARG A 251 -22.31 -12.65 5.77
CA ARG A 251 -21.66 -13.42 6.82
C ARG A 251 -22.50 -13.62 8.08
N ASN A 252 -23.70 -13.04 8.18
CA ASN A 252 -24.42 -12.89 9.46
C ASN A 252 -23.45 -12.44 10.58
N ALA A 253 -22.42 -11.67 10.20
CA ALA A 253 -21.35 -11.27 11.08
C ALA A 253 -21.92 -10.31 12.13
N GLU A 254 -21.52 -10.49 13.37
CA GLU A 254 -21.79 -9.51 14.40
C GLU A 254 -21.23 -8.15 13.95
N THR A 255 -21.98 -7.09 14.22
CA THR A 255 -21.64 -5.69 13.87
C THR A 255 -20.30 -5.20 14.46
N SER A 256 -19.63 -6.03 15.24
CA SER A 256 -18.37 -5.74 15.93
C SER A 256 -17.10 -6.17 15.16
N THR A 257 -17.22 -6.82 14.00
CA THR A 257 -16.04 -7.26 13.25
C THR A 257 -15.36 -6.02 12.60
N PRO A 258 -14.14 -5.65 13.02
CA PRO A 258 -13.46 -4.49 12.44
C PRO A 258 -13.11 -4.75 10.98
N ILE A 259 -13.41 -3.78 10.12
CA ILE A 259 -13.13 -3.83 8.68
C ILE A 259 -11.88 -2.99 8.42
N PRO A 260 -10.86 -3.52 7.73
CA PRO A 260 -9.68 -2.74 7.39
C PRO A 260 -10.08 -1.58 6.46
N PHE A 261 -9.81 -0.34 6.87
CA PHE A 261 -10.15 0.86 6.10
C PHE A 261 -9.01 1.31 5.18
N GLY A 262 -7.77 0.97 5.55
CA GLY A 262 -6.57 1.34 4.81
C GLY A 262 -6.57 0.98 3.32
N PRO A 263 -7.00 -0.22 2.90
CA PRO A 263 -7.07 -0.58 1.48
C PRO A 263 -7.98 0.34 0.66
N TYR A 264 -9.12 0.72 1.21
CA TYR A 264 -10.07 1.62 0.53
C TYR A 264 -9.51 3.03 0.43
N LEU A 265 -8.86 3.48 1.50
CA LEU A 265 -8.19 4.78 1.53
C LEU A 265 -7.02 4.84 0.55
N ALA A 266 -6.22 3.77 0.47
CA ALA A 266 -5.10 3.65 -0.46
C ALA A 266 -5.56 3.67 -1.92
N ILE A 267 -6.58 2.90 -2.27
CA ILE A 267 -7.13 2.86 -3.64
C ILE A 267 -7.76 4.22 -4.00
N ALA A 268 -8.56 4.78 -3.11
CA ALA A 268 -9.20 6.08 -3.33
C ALA A 268 -8.17 7.21 -3.49
N GLY A 269 -7.14 7.23 -2.64
CA GLY A 269 -6.05 8.19 -2.72
C GLY A 269 -5.23 8.05 -4.01
N TRP A 270 -4.94 6.82 -4.43
CA TRP A 270 -4.25 6.55 -5.69
C TRP A 270 -5.07 7.06 -6.89
N ILE A 271 -6.37 6.80 -6.91
CA ILE A 271 -7.30 7.32 -7.93
C ILE A 271 -7.34 8.85 -7.91
N ALA A 272 -7.45 9.45 -6.73
CA ALA A 272 -7.49 10.90 -6.57
C ALA A 272 -6.19 11.59 -7.02
N LEU A 273 -5.04 10.96 -6.82
CA LEU A 273 -3.75 11.46 -7.29
C LEU A 273 -3.61 11.40 -8.81
N LEU A 274 -4.13 10.37 -9.46
CA LEU A 274 -3.99 10.18 -10.91
C LEU A 274 -5.06 10.95 -11.70
N TRP A 275 -6.28 10.95 -11.24
CA TRP A 275 -7.43 11.50 -11.99
C TRP A 275 -8.25 12.54 -11.21
N GLY A 276 -7.81 12.94 -10.01
CA GLY A 276 -8.59 13.83 -9.15
C GLY A 276 -9.00 15.13 -9.84
N GLY A 277 -8.08 15.75 -10.59
CA GLY A 277 -8.40 16.96 -11.37
C GLY A 277 -9.48 16.74 -12.42
N GLN A 278 -9.41 15.61 -13.14
CA GLN A 278 -10.39 15.27 -14.19
C GLN A 278 -11.76 14.94 -13.57
N ILE A 279 -11.77 14.14 -12.50
CA ILE A 279 -13.00 13.74 -11.80
C ILE A 279 -13.70 14.98 -11.23
N THR A 280 -12.96 15.83 -10.51
CA THR A 280 -13.49 17.05 -9.90
C THR A 280 -13.96 18.05 -10.96
N GLY A 281 -13.18 18.23 -12.02
CA GLY A 281 -13.58 19.11 -13.15
C GLY A 281 -14.88 18.64 -13.82
N SER A 282 -14.99 17.35 -14.12
CA SER A 282 -16.21 16.77 -14.69
C SER A 282 -17.42 16.90 -13.76
N TYR A 283 -17.22 16.72 -12.46
CA TYR A 283 -18.27 16.91 -11.46
C TYR A 283 -18.76 18.37 -11.40
N LEU A 284 -17.84 19.34 -11.38
CA LEU A 284 -18.17 20.76 -11.33
C LEU A 284 -18.91 21.22 -12.59
N GLN A 285 -18.52 20.74 -13.78
CA GLN A 285 -19.24 20.99 -15.03
C GLN A 285 -20.66 20.42 -14.98
N PHE A 286 -20.83 19.18 -14.52
CA PHE A 286 -22.15 18.55 -14.38
C PHE A 286 -23.03 19.28 -13.37
N ALA A 287 -22.44 19.77 -12.27
CA ALA A 287 -23.15 20.52 -11.22
C ALA A 287 -23.43 21.99 -11.58
N GLY A 288 -23.00 22.47 -12.76
CA GLY A 288 -23.26 23.83 -13.23
C GLY A 288 -22.34 24.90 -12.62
N PHE A 289 -21.19 24.51 -12.07
CA PHE A 289 -20.18 25.39 -11.49
C PHE A 289 -18.95 25.56 -12.41
N GLY A 290 -18.97 25.03 -13.64
CA GLY A 290 -17.87 25.09 -14.60
C GLY A 290 -18.11 26.06 -15.77
#